data_f5dd50c3165b6c3ed15e1d3f3ba2e57e
#
_entry.id   f5dd50c3165b6c3ed15e1d3f3ba2e57e
#
_cell.length_a   1.000
_cell.length_b   1.000
_cell.length_c   1.000
_cell.angle_alpha   90.00
_cell.angle_beta   90.00
_cell.angle_gamma   90.00
#
_symmetry.space_group_name_H-M   'P 1'
#
loop_
_entity.id
_entity.type
_entity.pdbx_description
1 polymer ?
#
loop_
_entity_poly.entity_id
_entity_poly.type
_entity_poly.pdbx_seq_one_letter_code
_entity_poly.pdbx_strand_id
1 'polypeptide(L)'
;IITSNNIKIKIHAFLDGRDTAPKSAIYELSEFLEDLNGNKNVQISTISGRYFGMDRDKRWDRTKRTFDAIVHCEGKKFTNPTEIIKECYQDGKTDEFIEPMVNKKYSGTMKDDCLLSINFRADRIRQVLDALVNPKFNNFNTSTKSLFSKKVGLTNYSDHLSSLMDTIFPSEIPKNCLGEIISKKKLANQISRLIEES
;
A
#
# COMPACT_ATOMS: atom_id res chain seq x y z
N ILE A 1 -13.51 16.64 5.07
CA ILE A 1 -14.43 16.75 3.90
C ILE A 1 -15.10 15.41 3.60
N ILE A 2 -14.36 14.30 3.41
CA ILE A 2 -14.95 13.00 3.09
C ILE A 2 -15.87 12.52 4.21
N THR A 3 -15.44 12.61 5.45
CA THR A 3 -16.20 12.18 6.61
C THR A 3 -17.41 13.08 6.93
N SER A 4 -17.38 14.35 6.52
CA SER A 4 -18.52 15.27 6.69
C SER A 4 -19.74 14.87 5.85
N ASN A 5 -19.54 14.07 4.80
CA ASN A 5 -20.61 13.55 3.95
C ASN A 5 -21.12 12.17 4.35
N ASN A 6 -20.85 11.73 5.58
CA ASN A 6 -21.25 10.43 6.12
C ASN A 6 -20.71 9.22 5.35
N ILE A 7 -19.58 9.38 4.63
CA ILE A 7 -18.92 8.32 3.86
C ILE A 7 -18.13 7.43 4.83
N LYS A 8 -18.35 6.13 4.75
CA LYS A 8 -17.58 5.14 5.51
C LYS A 8 -16.23 4.89 4.86
N ILE A 9 -15.16 4.99 5.65
CA ILE A 9 -13.78 4.77 5.21
C ILE A 9 -13.23 3.53 5.90
N LYS A 10 -12.78 2.57 5.10
CA LYS A 10 -12.11 1.35 5.53
C LYS A 10 -10.62 1.49 5.21
N ILE A 11 -9.78 1.59 6.22
CA ILE A 11 -8.34 1.78 6.06
C ILE A 11 -7.64 0.42 6.13
N HIS A 12 -6.80 0.16 5.14
CA HIS A 12 -5.88 -0.97 5.07
C HIS A 12 -4.47 -0.44 5.32
N ALA A 13 -4.01 -0.57 6.57
CA ALA A 13 -2.74 -0.02 7.02
C ALA A 13 -1.58 -0.94 6.66
N PHE A 14 -0.58 -0.41 5.95
CA PHE A 14 0.67 -1.07 5.67
C PHE A 14 1.75 -0.48 6.57
N LEU A 15 2.30 -1.31 7.47
CA LEU A 15 3.33 -0.91 8.42
C LEU A 15 4.70 -1.03 7.76
N ASP A 16 5.62 -0.14 8.09
CA ASP A 16 6.96 -0.09 7.50
C ASP A 16 7.99 -0.89 8.34
N GLY A 17 8.56 -0.29 9.36
CA GLY A 17 9.56 -0.91 10.23
C GLY A 17 10.94 -1.16 9.60
N ARG A 18 11.20 -0.60 8.39
CA ARG A 18 12.47 -0.69 7.68
C ARG A 18 13.03 0.66 7.28
N ASP A 19 12.22 1.52 6.66
CA ASP A 19 12.55 2.92 6.40
C ASP A 19 12.18 3.78 7.63
N THR A 20 11.41 3.21 8.57
CA THR A 20 11.10 3.73 9.91
C THR A 20 11.66 2.81 10.99
N ALA A 21 11.60 3.21 12.26
CA ALA A 21 12.03 2.37 13.38
C ALA A 21 11.19 1.07 13.44
N PRO A 22 11.81 -0.08 13.78
CA PRO A 22 11.17 -1.40 13.67
C PRO A 22 9.89 -1.61 14.50
N LYS A 23 9.62 -0.74 15.47
CA LYS A 23 8.45 -0.77 16.36
C LYS A 23 7.83 0.62 16.52
N SER A 24 7.82 1.44 15.44
CA SER A 24 7.25 2.80 15.46
C SER A 24 5.76 2.84 15.17
N ALA A 25 5.22 1.85 14.49
CA ALA A 25 3.83 1.85 14.04
C ALA A 25 2.80 2.04 15.16
N ILE A 26 3.12 1.62 16.38
CA ILE A 26 2.22 1.81 17.52
C ILE A 26 2.03 3.28 17.86
N TYR A 27 3.07 4.10 17.76
CA TYR A 27 3.01 5.52 18.07
C TYR A 27 2.27 6.27 16.94
N GLU A 28 2.67 6.01 15.69
CA GLU A 28 2.07 6.61 14.49
C GLU A 28 0.57 6.28 14.40
N LEU A 29 0.20 5.03 14.69
CA LEU A 29 -1.20 4.61 14.66
C LEU A 29 -2.01 5.20 15.83
N SER A 30 -1.39 5.34 17.02
CA SER A 30 -2.05 5.98 18.17
C SER A 30 -2.35 7.44 17.89
N GLU A 31 -1.38 8.20 17.39
CA GLU A 31 -1.54 9.59 16.99
C GLU A 31 -2.65 9.73 15.92
N PHE A 32 -2.60 8.89 14.89
CA PHE A 32 -3.62 8.88 13.86
C PHE A 32 -5.03 8.60 14.41
N LEU A 33 -5.17 7.68 15.35
CA LEU A 33 -6.46 7.38 15.98
C LEU A 33 -6.96 8.50 16.89
N GLU A 34 -6.06 9.22 17.56
CA GLU A 34 -6.37 10.43 18.32
C GLU A 34 -6.89 11.55 17.40
N ASP A 35 -6.22 11.79 16.27
CA ASP A 35 -6.63 12.76 15.25
C ASP A 35 -8.02 12.45 14.68
N LEU A 36 -8.38 11.18 14.57
CA LEU A 36 -9.71 10.78 14.14
C LEU A 36 -10.80 11.15 15.18
N ASN A 37 -10.42 11.43 16.42
CA ASN A 37 -11.31 11.87 17.50
C ASN A 37 -12.60 11.05 17.61
N GLY A 38 -12.45 9.72 17.54
CA GLY A 38 -13.59 8.79 17.64
C GLY A 38 -14.57 8.83 16.46
N ASN A 39 -14.15 9.33 15.31
CA ASN A 39 -14.96 9.37 14.10
C ASN A 39 -15.43 7.97 13.69
N LYS A 40 -16.71 7.67 13.88
CA LYS A 40 -17.31 6.35 13.62
C LYS A 40 -17.36 5.96 12.13
N ASN A 41 -17.12 6.91 11.24
CA ASN A 41 -17.10 6.64 9.81
C ASN A 41 -15.75 6.13 9.32
N VAL A 42 -14.71 6.14 10.16
CA VAL A 42 -13.37 5.67 9.81
C VAL A 42 -13.01 4.44 10.63
N GLN A 43 -12.53 3.40 9.97
CA GLN A 43 -12.15 2.14 10.59
C GLN A 43 -10.80 1.65 10.05
N ILE A 44 -9.87 1.26 10.93
CA ILE A 44 -8.75 0.43 10.54
C ILE A 44 -9.29 -0.99 10.32
N SER A 45 -9.35 -1.40 9.06
CA SER A 45 -9.97 -2.65 8.63
C SER A 45 -8.98 -3.80 8.57
N THR A 46 -7.78 -3.54 8.07
CA THR A 46 -6.67 -4.51 8.07
C THR A 46 -5.36 -3.85 8.45
N ILE A 47 -4.45 -4.62 9.01
CA ILE A 47 -3.07 -4.24 9.31
C ILE A 47 -2.15 -5.29 8.69
N SER A 48 -1.09 -4.86 8.00
CA SER A 48 -0.12 -5.76 7.38
C SER A 48 1.26 -5.13 7.35
N GLY A 49 2.28 -5.85 7.78
CA GLY A 49 3.66 -5.41 7.61
C GLY A 49 4.06 -5.36 6.12
N ARG A 50 5.02 -4.50 5.81
CA ARG A 50 5.49 -4.29 4.42
C ARG A 50 6.03 -5.56 3.76
N TYR A 51 6.52 -6.53 4.54
CA TYR A 51 6.97 -7.82 4.04
C TYR A 51 5.89 -8.56 3.24
N PHE A 52 4.62 -8.38 3.62
CA PHE A 52 3.45 -8.96 2.96
C PHE A 52 2.77 -7.96 2.02
N GLY A 53 2.42 -6.79 2.52
CA GLY A 53 1.61 -5.80 1.81
C GLY A 53 2.37 -5.00 0.77
N MET A 54 3.72 -4.98 0.85
CA MET A 54 4.56 -4.19 -0.03
C MET A 54 5.65 -5.04 -0.72
N ASP A 55 5.38 -6.30 -1.00
CA ASP A 55 6.28 -7.14 -1.79
C ASP A 55 6.38 -6.60 -3.23
N ARG A 56 7.60 -6.61 -3.78
CA ARG A 56 7.88 -6.19 -5.16
C ARG A 56 8.66 -7.23 -5.97
N ASP A 57 8.94 -8.38 -5.35
CA ASP A 57 9.82 -9.41 -5.90
C ASP A 57 9.03 -10.64 -6.38
N LYS A 58 7.72 -10.45 -6.65
CA LYS A 58 6.80 -11.49 -7.15
C LYS A 58 6.66 -12.70 -6.22
N ARG A 59 6.78 -12.46 -4.91
CA ARG A 59 6.47 -13.48 -3.89
C ARG A 59 4.97 -13.50 -3.65
N TRP A 60 4.27 -14.13 -4.58
CA TRP A 60 2.80 -14.07 -4.67
C TRP A 60 2.08 -14.65 -3.46
N ASP A 61 2.69 -15.57 -2.73
CA ASP A 61 2.20 -16.08 -1.44
C ASP A 61 2.02 -14.96 -0.40
N ARG A 62 2.95 -14.01 -0.35
CA ARG A 62 2.87 -12.85 0.56
C ARG A 62 1.79 -11.88 0.13
N THR A 63 1.80 -11.50 -1.15
CA THR A 63 0.79 -10.61 -1.73
C THR A 63 -0.61 -11.19 -1.58
N LYS A 64 -0.77 -12.52 -1.78
CA LYS A 64 -2.04 -13.22 -1.62
C LYS A 64 -2.58 -13.11 -0.19
N ARG A 65 -1.75 -13.28 0.82
CA ARG A 65 -2.18 -13.15 2.23
C ARG A 65 -2.73 -11.75 2.53
N THR A 66 -2.12 -10.70 1.98
CA THR A 66 -2.63 -9.33 2.10
C THR A 66 -3.91 -9.13 1.33
N PHE A 67 -3.99 -9.66 0.11
CA PHE A 67 -5.20 -9.64 -0.69
C PHE A 67 -6.36 -10.35 0.03
N ASP A 68 -6.14 -11.54 0.56
CA ASP A 68 -7.16 -12.33 1.28
C ASP A 68 -7.65 -11.60 2.55
N ALA A 69 -6.76 -10.91 3.25
CA ALA A 69 -7.16 -10.09 4.40
C ALA A 69 -8.06 -8.92 3.98
N ILE A 70 -7.76 -8.26 2.87
CA ILE A 70 -8.54 -7.12 2.34
C ILE A 70 -9.87 -7.60 1.75
N VAL A 71 -9.86 -8.63 0.94
CA VAL A 71 -11.03 -9.04 0.16
C VAL A 71 -11.89 -10.06 0.90
N HIS A 72 -11.27 -11.07 1.50
CA HIS A 72 -11.95 -12.22 2.09
C HIS A 72 -12.01 -12.19 3.62
N CYS A 73 -11.44 -11.16 4.24
CA CYS A 73 -11.33 -11.07 5.70
C CYS A 73 -10.56 -12.25 6.33
N GLU A 74 -9.63 -12.85 5.61
CA GLU A 74 -8.79 -13.94 6.11
C GLU A 74 -7.57 -13.40 6.86
N GLY A 75 -7.33 -13.94 8.07
CA GLY A 75 -6.21 -13.54 8.93
C GLY A 75 -6.58 -13.49 10.40
N LYS A 76 -5.58 -13.30 11.27
CA LYS A 76 -5.79 -13.13 12.72
C LYS A 76 -6.73 -11.95 12.95
N LYS A 77 -7.75 -12.15 13.79
CA LYS A 77 -8.75 -11.10 14.07
C LYS A 77 -8.30 -10.22 15.22
N PHE A 78 -8.52 -8.91 15.07
CA PHE A 78 -8.33 -7.94 16.15
C PHE A 78 -9.56 -7.06 16.37
N THR A 79 -9.63 -6.45 17.54
CA THR A 79 -10.66 -5.45 17.89
C THR A 79 -10.03 -4.07 18.02
N ASN A 80 -8.89 -4.01 18.74
CA ASN A 80 -8.13 -2.78 18.95
C ASN A 80 -6.81 -2.87 18.17
N PRO A 81 -6.54 -1.93 17.24
CA PRO A 81 -5.36 -1.97 16.41
C PRO A 81 -4.05 -1.75 17.18
N THR A 82 -4.04 -0.90 18.21
CA THR A 82 -2.82 -0.65 19.00
C THR A 82 -2.50 -1.80 19.95
N GLU A 83 -3.52 -2.44 20.52
CA GLU A 83 -3.33 -3.63 21.37
C GLU A 83 -2.74 -4.79 20.60
N ILE A 84 -3.28 -5.09 19.42
CA ILE A 84 -2.77 -6.21 18.62
C ILE A 84 -1.34 -6.00 18.15
N ILE A 85 -0.94 -4.75 17.87
CA ILE A 85 0.47 -4.43 17.55
C ILE A 85 1.36 -4.66 18.77
N LYS A 86 0.91 -4.25 19.98
CA LYS A 86 1.63 -4.53 21.22
C LYS A 86 1.85 -6.03 21.45
N GLU A 87 0.80 -6.84 21.24
CA GLU A 87 0.92 -8.30 21.30
C GLU A 87 1.99 -8.82 20.32
N CYS A 88 1.96 -8.35 19.05
CA CYS A 88 2.98 -8.75 18.07
C CYS A 88 4.39 -8.38 18.51
N TYR A 89 4.59 -7.23 19.15
CA TYR A 89 5.90 -6.83 19.66
C TYR A 89 6.35 -7.68 20.85
N GLN A 90 5.43 -8.14 21.70
CA GLN A 90 5.71 -9.09 22.78
C GLN A 90 6.13 -10.46 22.24
N ASP A 91 5.51 -10.88 21.11
CA ASP A 91 5.86 -12.10 20.39
C ASP A 91 7.17 -11.95 19.57
N GLY A 92 7.92 -10.85 19.73
CA GLY A 92 9.20 -10.60 19.06
C GLY A 92 9.10 -10.15 17.61
N LYS A 93 7.88 -9.90 17.08
CA LYS A 93 7.68 -9.39 15.71
C LYS A 93 7.94 -7.89 15.67
N THR A 94 8.43 -7.41 14.53
CA THR A 94 8.56 -5.98 14.21
C THR A 94 7.52 -5.59 13.17
N ASP A 95 7.31 -4.30 12.96
CA ASP A 95 6.31 -3.76 12.02
C ASP A 95 6.42 -4.39 10.62
N GLU A 96 7.64 -4.56 10.13
CA GLU A 96 7.91 -5.15 8.82
C GLU A 96 7.27 -6.55 8.66
N PHE A 97 7.32 -7.38 9.72
CA PHE A 97 6.95 -8.79 9.66
C PHE A 97 5.59 -9.11 10.30
N ILE A 98 4.81 -8.10 10.65
CA ILE A 98 3.43 -8.33 11.12
C ILE A 98 2.61 -8.94 9.98
N GLU A 99 2.07 -10.13 10.24
CA GLU A 99 1.23 -10.84 9.29
C GLU A 99 -0.09 -10.09 9.05
N PRO A 100 -0.71 -10.23 7.87
CA PRO A 100 -2.00 -9.60 7.62
C PRO A 100 -3.05 -9.98 8.65
N MET A 101 -3.62 -8.97 9.30
CA MET A 101 -4.63 -9.10 10.35
C MET A 101 -5.87 -8.29 9.99
N VAL A 102 -7.01 -8.70 10.51
CA VAL A 102 -8.32 -8.19 10.11
C VAL A 102 -9.13 -7.77 11.33
N ASN A 103 -9.71 -6.58 11.28
CA ASN A 103 -10.64 -6.10 12.31
C ASN A 103 -11.90 -6.98 12.34
N LYS A 104 -12.34 -7.38 13.54
CA LYS A 104 -13.55 -8.21 13.72
C LYS A 104 -14.82 -7.59 13.13
N LYS A 105 -14.86 -6.27 13.01
CA LYS A 105 -16.02 -5.53 12.45
C LYS A 105 -15.93 -5.34 10.93
N TYR A 106 -14.84 -5.77 10.30
CA TYR A 106 -14.68 -5.67 8.87
C TYR A 106 -15.25 -6.90 8.18
N SER A 107 -16.06 -6.69 7.16
CA SER A 107 -16.79 -7.73 6.41
C SER A 107 -16.30 -7.91 4.96
N GLY A 108 -15.12 -7.39 4.64
CA GLY A 108 -14.55 -7.47 3.28
C GLY A 108 -14.92 -6.31 2.39
N THR A 109 -14.45 -6.40 1.16
CA THR A 109 -14.82 -5.47 0.08
C THR A 109 -16.23 -5.77 -0.40
N MET A 110 -16.97 -4.72 -0.74
CA MET A 110 -18.31 -4.84 -1.30
C MET A 110 -18.31 -4.36 -2.74
N LYS A 111 -19.24 -4.89 -3.53
CA LYS A 111 -19.55 -4.32 -4.84
C LYS A 111 -19.89 -2.84 -4.63
N ASP A 112 -19.39 -1.96 -5.47
CA ASP A 112 -19.58 -0.50 -5.39
C ASP A 112 -18.69 0.24 -4.36
N ASP A 113 -17.84 -0.45 -3.59
CA ASP A 113 -16.77 0.22 -2.85
C ASP A 113 -15.84 0.97 -3.83
N CYS A 114 -15.27 2.10 -3.37
CA CYS A 114 -14.24 2.82 -4.11
C CYS A 114 -12.87 2.50 -3.50
N LEU A 115 -11.88 2.26 -4.35
CA LEU A 115 -10.49 2.07 -3.94
C LEU A 115 -9.73 3.40 -4.09
N LEU A 116 -9.11 3.85 -3.01
CA LEU A 116 -8.15 4.94 -3.02
C LEU A 116 -6.81 4.43 -2.48
N SER A 117 -5.78 4.43 -3.30
CA SER A 117 -4.41 4.15 -2.87
C SER A 117 -3.67 5.46 -2.64
N ILE A 118 -3.21 5.69 -1.41
CA ILE A 118 -2.46 6.89 -1.01
C ILE A 118 -0.96 6.65 -0.87
N ASN A 119 -0.47 5.49 -1.29
CA ASN A 119 0.96 5.19 -1.30
C ASN A 119 1.67 6.10 -2.31
N PHE A 120 2.69 6.84 -1.87
CA PHE A 120 3.48 7.68 -2.77
C PHE A 120 4.59 6.89 -3.47
N ARG A 121 5.10 5.81 -2.85
CA ARG A 121 6.16 4.97 -3.39
C ARG A 121 5.57 3.88 -4.30
N ALA A 122 5.69 4.09 -5.61
CA ALA A 122 5.01 3.28 -6.62
C ALA A 122 5.43 1.80 -6.62
N ASP A 123 6.74 1.50 -6.51
CA ASP A 123 7.26 0.14 -6.66
C ASP A 123 6.75 -0.86 -5.61
N ARG A 124 6.40 -0.35 -4.43
CA ARG A 124 6.01 -1.17 -3.28
C ARG A 124 4.54 -1.59 -3.25
N ILE A 125 3.68 -0.90 -4.01
CA ILE A 125 2.23 -1.15 -3.96
C ILE A 125 1.71 -1.85 -5.24
N ARG A 126 2.53 -1.95 -6.29
CA ARG A 126 2.12 -2.44 -7.61
C ARG A 126 1.48 -3.82 -7.56
N GLN A 127 2.09 -4.78 -6.84
CA GLN A 127 1.62 -6.16 -6.85
C GLN A 127 0.25 -6.33 -6.20
N VAL A 128 0.05 -5.70 -5.03
CA VAL A 128 -1.25 -5.79 -4.36
C VAL A 128 -2.33 -5.02 -5.11
N LEU A 129 -1.99 -3.87 -5.69
CA LEU A 129 -2.94 -3.14 -6.54
C LEU A 129 -3.30 -3.93 -7.79
N ASP A 130 -2.31 -4.54 -8.47
CA ASP A 130 -2.59 -5.38 -9.63
C ASP A 130 -3.56 -6.52 -9.30
N ALA A 131 -3.34 -7.19 -8.18
CA ALA A 131 -4.26 -8.23 -7.71
C ALA A 131 -5.68 -7.70 -7.41
N LEU A 132 -5.79 -6.47 -6.88
CA LEU A 132 -7.08 -5.87 -6.51
C LEU A 132 -7.86 -5.30 -7.69
N VAL A 133 -7.18 -4.79 -8.73
CA VAL A 133 -7.84 -4.00 -9.78
C VAL A 133 -7.80 -4.61 -11.18
N ASN A 134 -6.88 -5.55 -11.43
CA ASN A 134 -6.68 -6.14 -12.75
C ASN A 134 -7.58 -7.37 -12.96
N PRO A 135 -8.58 -7.29 -13.84
CA PRO A 135 -9.46 -8.42 -14.11
C PRO A 135 -8.77 -9.61 -14.81
N LYS A 136 -7.55 -9.38 -15.35
CA LYS A 136 -6.73 -10.40 -16.01
C LYS A 136 -5.61 -10.94 -15.11
N PHE A 137 -5.59 -10.55 -13.83
CA PHE A 137 -4.60 -11.05 -12.88
C PHE A 137 -4.73 -12.58 -12.73
N ASN A 138 -3.59 -13.28 -12.77
CA ASN A 138 -3.57 -14.75 -12.80
C ASN A 138 -2.45 -15.39 -11.97
N ASN A 139 -1.71 -14.60 -11.17
CA ASN A 139 -0.62 -15.15 -10.35
C ASN A 139 -1.12 -15.93 -9.11
N PHE A 140 -2.37 -15.70 -8.71
CA PHE A 140 -3.15 -16.51 -7.77
C PHE A 140 -4.65 -16.29 -8.03
N ASN A 141 -5.48 -17.17 -7.47
CA ASN A 141 -6.93 -17.05 -7.64
C ASN A 141 -7.46 -15.83 -6.87
N THR A 142 -7.99 -14.85 -7.58
CA THR A 142 -8.64 -13.67 -6.99
C THR A 142 -10.15 -13.79 -6.91
N SER A 143 -10.76 -14.84 -7.51
CA SER A 143 -12.20 -15.23 -7.57
C SER A 143 -13.22 -14.08 -7.70
N THR A 144 -12.79 -12.85 -7.65
CA THR A 144 -13.62 -11.65 -7.58
C THR A 144 -13.34 -10.74 -8.76
N LYS A 145 -14.24 -10.75 -9.71
CA LYS A 145 -14.19 -9.83 -10.86
C LYS A 145 -14.69 -8.46 -10.40
N SER A 146 -13.88 -7.43 -10.64
CA SER A 146 -14.25 -6.01 -10.45
C SER A 146 -14.86 -5.68 -9.09
N LEU A 147 -14.02 -5.68 -8.07
CA LEU A 147 -14.41 -5.38 -6.67
C LEU A 147 -14.82 -3.93 -6.44
N PHE A 148 -14.34 -3.01 -7.27
CA PHE A 148 -14.44 -1.58 -7.01
C PHE A 148 -15.12 -0.85 -8.16
N SER A 149 -16.09 0.02 -7.84
CA SER A 149 -16.77 0.87 -8.80
C SER A 149 -15.86 2.00 -9.31
N LYS A 150 -14.95 2.50 -8.46
CA LYS A 150 -13.95 3.51 -8.79
C LYS A 150 -12.60 3.12 -8.18
N LYS A 151 -11.54 3.39 -8.91
CA LYS A 151 -10.17 3.06 -8.51
C LYS A 151 -9.30 4.27 -8.77
N VAL A 152 -8.66 4.79 -7.72
CA VAL A 152 -7.87 6.02 -7.78
C VAL A 152 -6.54 5.81 -7.08
N GLY A 153 -5.46 6.21 -7.70
CA GLY A 153 -4.12 6.23 -7.14
C GLY A 153 -3.67 7.65 -6.81
N LEU A 154 -2.84 7.79 -5.78
CA LEU A 154 -2.21 9.08 -5.46
C LEU A 154 -1.34 9.55 -6.64
N THR A 155 -0.58 8.63 -7.22
CA THR A 155 0.36 8.87 -8.33
C THR A 155 0.24 7.76 -9.38
N ASN A 156 0.97 7.90 -10.50
CA ASN A 156 1.12 6.84 -11.48
C ASN A 156 1.99 5.72 -10.91
N TYR A 157 1.42 4.53 -10.70
CA TYR A 157 2.16 3.39 -10.16
C TYR A 157 2.91 2.61 -11.24
N SER A 158 2.32 2.47 -12.43
CA SER A 158 2.91 1.94 -13.65
C SER A 158 1.99 2.23 -14.83
N ASP A 159 2.48 2.12 -16.06
CA ASP A 159 1.67 2.29 -17.27
C ASP A 159 0.48 1.31 -17.29
N HIS A 160 0.72 0.06 -16.88
CA HIS A 160 -0.33 -0.94 -16.77
C HIS A 160 -1.42 -0.52 -15.78
N LEU A 161 -1.06 -0.12 -14.55
CA LEU A 161 -2.04 0.30 -13.54
C LEU A 161 -2.73 1.61 -13.92
N SER A 162 -2.05 2.52 -14.62
CA SER A 162 -2.64 3.76 -15.13
C SER A 162 -3.74 3.52 -16.18
N SER A 163 -3.76 2.36 -16.82
CA SER A 163 -4.87 1.95 -17.70
C SER A 163 -6.07 1.40 -16.94
N LEU A 164 -5.94 1.10 -15.65
CA LEU A 164 -6.96 0.46 -14.80
C LEU A 164 -7.47 1.38 -13.67
N MET A 165 -6.74 2.44 -13.37
CA MET A 165 -6.99 3.35 -12.25
C MET A 165 -6.80 4.80 -12.70
N ASP A 166 -7.61 5.70 -12.17
CA ASP A 166 -7.37 7.14 -12.27
C ASP A 166 -6.22 7.57 -11.35
N THR A 167 -5.64 8.74 -11.61
CA THR A 167 -4.51 9.28 -10.82
C THR A 167 -4.82 10.71 -10.36
N ILE A 168 -4.55 11.01 -9.08
CA ILE A 168 -4.75 12.36 -8.53
C ILE A 168 -3.60 13.28 -8.97
N PHE A 169 -2.36 12.82 -8.80
CA PHE A 169 -1.16 13.57 -9.15
C PHE A 169 -0.39 12.77 -10.22
N PRO A 170 -0.61 13.05 -11.51
CA PRO A 170 0.14 12.40 -12.57
C PRO A 170 1.64 12.73 -12.45
N SER A 171 2.48 11.75 -12.75
CA SER A 171 3.93 11.95 -12.72
C SER A 171 4.34 12.92 -13.82
N GLU A 172 4.98 14.01 -13.42
CA GLU A 172 5.64 14.91 -14.36
C GLU A 172 7.05 14.40 -14.67
N ILE A 173 7.44 14.42 -15.93
CA ILE A 173 8.81 14.11 -16.34
C ILE A 173 9.68 15.31 -15.96
N PRO A 174 10.64 15.16 -15.01
CA PRO A 174 11.52 16.25 -14.65
C PRO A 174 12.32 16.73 -15.88
N LYS A 175 12.26 18.01 -16.18
CA LYS A 175 13.09 18.63 -17.23
C LYS A 175 14.46 18.96 -16.68
N ASN A 176 15.46 18.93 -17.54
CA ASN A 176 16.85 19.23 -17.20
C ASN A 176 17.44 18.32 -16.11
N CYS A 177 16.99 17.07 -16.04
CA CYS A 177 17.64 16.07 -15.20
C CYS A 177 19.07 15.79 -15.69
N LEU A 178 19.93 15.30 -14.80
CA LEU A 178 21.35 15.05 -15.09
C LEU A 178 21.55 14.24 -16.37
N GLY A 179 20.79 13.15 -16.55
CA GLY A 179 20.87 12.31 -17.76
C GLY A 179 20.52 13.07 -19.04
N GLU A 180 19.53 13.94 -19.00
CA GLU A 180 19.14 14.78 -20.13
C GLU A 180 20.24 15.81 -20.48
N ILE A 181 20.82 16.45 -19.47
CA ILE A 181 21.90 17.43 -19.66
C ILE A 181 23.14 16.76 -20.21
N ILE A 182 23.51 15.58 -19.69
CA ILE A 182 24.64 14.78 -20.17
C ILE A 182 24.43 14.38 -21.62
N SER A 183 23.27 13.87 -21.96
CA SER A 183 22.92 13.47 -23.32
C SER A 183 22.97 14.65 -24.29
N LYS A 184 22.35 15.78 -23.90
CA LYS A 184 22.39 17.01 -24.72
C LYS A 184 23.82 17.55 -24.93
N LYS A 185 24.68 17.47 -23.93
CA LYS A 185 26.08 17.92 -24.00
C LYS A 185 27.04 16.89 -24.58
N LYS A 186 26.58 15.71 -24.99
CA LYS A 186 27.39 14.58 -25.49
C LYS A 186 28.52 14.16 -24.52
N LEU A 187 28.30 14.31 -23.22
CA LEU A 187 29.28 14.02 -22.16
C LEU A 187 29.20 12.57 -21.62
N ALA A 188 28.39 11.71 -22.23
CA ALA A 188 28.18 10.33 -21.77
C ALA A 188 29.50 9.55 -21.58
N ASN A 189 30.46 9.69 -22.52
CA ASN A 189 31.75 9.01 -22.45
C ASN A 189 32.67 9.54 -21.33
N GLN A 190 32.48 10.76 -20.85
CA GLN A 190 33.28 11.31 -19.75
C GLN A 190 32.79 10.81 -18.38
N ILE A 191 31.51 10.57 -18.23
CA ILE A 191 30.94 10.05 -16.99
C ILE A 191 31.22 8.56 -16.80
N SER A 192 31.18 7.77 -17.88
CA SER A 192 31.59 6.36 -17.83
C SER A 192 33.00 6.20 -17.30
N ARG A 193 33.93 7.05 -17.75
CA ARG A 193 35.32 7.04 -17.26
C ARG A 193 35.45 7.41 -15.78
N LEU A 194 34.67 8.39 -15.29
CA LEU A 194 34.67 8.79 -13.89
C LEU A 194 34.09 7.71 -12.95
N ILE A 195 33.19 6.87 -13.47
CA ILE A 195 32.61 5.76 -12.70
C ILE A 195 33.56 4.54 -12.67
N GLU A 196 34.37 4.35 -13.72
CA GLU A 196 35.36 3.26 -13.79
C GLU A 196 36.62 3.57 -12.96
N GLU A 197 36.90 4.85 -12.67
CA GLU A 197 38.05 5.30 -11.89
C GLU A 197 37.76 5.48 -10.39
N SER A 198 36.52 5.27 -9.93
CA SER A 198 36.08 5.40 -8.53
C SER A 198 35.82 4.02 -7.90
#